data_cd8a31a144df0708c8e0d40e63b6599a
#
_entry.id   cd8a31a144df0708c8e0d40e63b6599a
#
_cell.length_a   1.000
_cell.length_b   1.000
_cell.length_c   1.000
_cell.angle_alpha   90.00
_cell.angle_beta   90.00
_cell.angle_gamma   90.00
#
_symmetry.space_group_name_H-M   'P 1'
#
loop_
_entity.id
_entity.type
_entity.pdbx_description
1 polymer ?
#
loop_
_entity_poly.entity_id
_entity_poly.type
_entity_poly.pdbx_seq_one_letter_code
_entity_poly.pdbx_strand_id
1 'polypeptide(L)'
;THMMVEICNTKTNNLDYVTIPTKNDYTIPTTMYRKLCTISENIPQIMRISKLKQYFADEQQAYGYGSLIVEKMIGTSLSYYTVLDEETYNNHYQEVKVKVSYKKTVDVEQTALPVASASPEPSGAKTKMKISCASDAYVQQLKDLNGDESKIADFIKSQYDRVTSNLTVTNKIGYIQSYEQMNVDYFHYWGCPGSYDGKVFVVDTKAAKKFFKGLINNEVPYTTAQDLTTTQKATTSPAASSNTTPKPKSGKKAVSSKGLKIILLNGSKIAGLAGKTQQKLQKKGYTVPQVGDYTKETLTQTKIIVKEDGQGEDLKKYFKNPQVTVGMVDQGYDIEIILGTADANQ
;
A
#
# COMPACT_ATOMS: atom_id res chain seq x y z
N THR A 1 -6.15 -21.28 -11.64
CA THR A 1 -5.96 -19.81 -11.64
C THR A 1 -6.09 -19.29 -10.22
N HIS A 2 -5.14 -18.48 -9.79
CA HIS A 2 -5.09 -17.81 -8.50
C HIS A 2 -5.12 -16.30 -8.74
N MET A 3 -5.64 -15.55 -7.78
CA MET A 3 -5.66 -14.09 -7.86
C MET A 3 -5.38 -13.51 -6.47
N MET A 4 -4.40 -12.62 -6.42
CA MET A 4 -4.04 -11.89 -5.22
C MET A 4 -3.90 -10.41 -5.53
N VAL A 5 -4.18 -9.57 -4.56
CA VAL A 5 -3.82 -8.15 -4.56
C VAL A 5 -2.70 -7.97 -3.56
N GLU A 6 -1.57 -7.47 -4.03
CA GLU A 6 -0.43 -7.08 -3.20
C GLU A 6 -0.57 -5.61 -2.80
N ILE A 7 -0.41 -5.31 -1.54
CA ILE A 7 -0.43 -3.96 -1.00
C ILE A 7 0.90 -3.71 -0.28
N CYS A 8 1.76 -2.93 -0.91
CA CYS A 8 3.02 -2.50 -0.32
C CYS A 8 2.79 -1.19 0.45
N ASN A 9 2.79 -1.26 1.77
CA ASN A 9 2.59 -0.10 2.63
C ASN A 9 3.91 0.47 3.10
N THR A 10 4.37 1.53 2.44
CA THR A 10 5.65 2.18 2.72
C THR A 10 5.69 2.98 4.02
N LYS A 11 4.54 3.20 4.68
CA LYS A 11 4.49 3.87 5.99
C LYS A 11 4.81 2.93 7.13
N THR A 12 4.45 1.66 6.98
CA THR A 12 4.61 0.64 8.02
C THR A 12 5.62 -0.42 7.64
N ASN A 13 6.16 -0.35 6.42
CA ASN A 13 7.06 -1.33 5.84
C ASN A 13 6.45 -2.75 5.82
N ASN A 14 5.14 -2.81 5.60
CA ASN A 14 4.39 -4.05 5.54
C ASN A 14 4.01 -4.39 4.11
N LEU A 15 3.91 -5.68 3.86
CA LEU A 15 3.40 -6.25 2.63
C LEU A 15 2.18 -7.11 2.94
N ASP A 16 1.04 -6.74 2.38
CA ASP A 16 -0.22 -7.44 2.54
C ASP A 16 -0.62 -8.12 1.23
N TYR A 17 -0.96 -9.39 1.29
CA TYR A 17 -1.49 -10.17 0.16
C TYR A 17 -2.94 -10.54 0.43
N VAL A 18 -3.85 -10.09 -0.42
CA VAL A 18 -5.27 -10.40 -0.30
C VAL A 18 -5.68 -11.35 -1.41
N THR A 19 -5.99 -12.59 -1.07
CA THR A 19 -6.50 -13.59 -2.02
C THR A 19 -7.95 -13.31 -2.37
N ILE A 20 -8.25 -13.21 -3.66
CA ILE A 20 -9.61 -13.11 -4.22
C ILE A 20 -9.93 -14.46 -4.87
N PRO A 21 -10.90 -15.23 -4.36
CA PRO A 21 -11.30 -16.50 -5.00
C PRO A 21 -11.74 -16.26 -6.44
N THR A 22 -11.12 -16.94 -7.40
CA THR A 22 -11.38 -16.72 -8.84
C THR A 22 -12.68 -17.33 -9.33
N LYS A 23 -13.23 -18.30 -8.58
CA LYS A 23 -14.60 -18.82 -8.79
C LYS A 23 -15.63 -17.90 -8.12
N ASN A 24 -15.49 -16.59 -8.31
CA ASN A 24 -16.45 -15.59 -7.87
C ASN A 24 -17.26 -15.07 -9.06
N ASP A 25 -18.53 -14.83 -8.83
CA ASP A 25 -19.39 -14.09 -9.76
C ASP A 25 -19.49 -12.64 -9.27
N TYR A 26 -19.09 -11.71 -10.13
CA TYR A 26 -19.10 -10.29 -9.83
C TYR A 26 -20.03 -9.55 -10.80
N THR A 27 -20.94 -8.76 -10.27
CA THR A 27 -21.81 -7.89 -11.07
C THR A 27 -21.05 -6.60 -11.43
N ILE A 28 -20.67 -6.48 -12.70
CA ILE A 28 -20.00 -5.30 -13.20
C ILE A 28 -20.96 -4.10 -13.14
N PRO A 29 -20.55 -2.96 -12.55
CA PRO A 29 -21.37 -1.75 -12.53
C PRO A 29 -21.85 -1.34 -13.92
N THR A 30 -23.11 -0.95 -14.08
CA THR A 30 -23.75 -0.71 -15.38
C THR A 30 -22.96 0.25 -16.26
N THR A 31 -22.40 1.31 -15.70
CA THR A 31 -21.60 2.29 -16.46
C THR A 31 -20.32 1.68 -17.03
N MET A 32 -19.66 0.79 -16.29
CA MET A 32 -18.48 0.08 -16.75
C MET A 32 -18.87 -1.01 -17.76
N TYR A 33 -19.91 -1.76 -17.46
CA TYR A 33 -20.44 -2.82 -18.34
C TYR A 33 -20.73 -2.30 -19.75
N ARG A 34 -21.44 -1.16 -19.88
CA ARG A 34 -21.71 -0.54 -21.18
C ARG A 34 -20.45 -0.21 -21.96
N LYS A 35 -19.38 0.24 -21.28
CA LYS A 35 -18.08 0.49 -21.92
C LYS A 35 -17.41 -0.80 -22.35
N LEU A 36 -17.48 -1.84 -21.54
CA LEU A 36 -16.88 -3.14 -21.88
C LEU A 36 -17.59 -3.81 -23.06
N CYS A 37 -18.91 -3.65 -23.20
CA CYS A 37 -19.66 -4.15 -24.35
C CYS A 37 -19.22 -3.53 -25.70
N THR A 38 -18.62 -2.34 -25.72
CA THR A 38 -18.04 -1.76 -26.95
C THR A 38 -16.71 -2.40 -27.36
N ILE A 39 -16.10 -3.17 -26.46
CA ILE A 39 -14.80 -3.84 -26.66
C ILE A 39 -14.99 -5.35 -26.84
N SER A 40 -15.94 -5.89 -26.10
CA SER A 40 -16.29 -7.32 -26.11
C SER A 40 -17.80 -7.46 -26.07
N GLU A 41 -18.40 -7.77 -27.22
CA GLU A 41 -19.87 -7.88 -27.37
C GLU A 41 -20.49 -9.00 -26.49
N ASN A 42 -19.69 -10.06 -26.21
CA ASN A 42 -20.14 -11.23 -25.50
C ASN A 42 -19.85 -11.20 -24.00
N ILE A 43 -19.35 -10.09 -23.44
CA ILE A 43 -19.07 -10.00 -22.02
C ILE A 43 -20.38 -9.98 -21.21
N PRO A 44 -20.56 -10.86 -20.21
CA PRO A 44 -21.76 -10.81 -19.38
C PRO A 44 -21.62 -9.75 -18.29
N GLN A 45 -22.75 -9.17 -17.87
CA GLN A 45 -22.72 -8.22 -16.75
C GLN A 45 -22.40 -8.91 -15.41
N ILE A 46 -22.87 -10.14 -15.24
CA ILE A 46 -22.46 -10.99 -14.11
C ILE A 46 -21.35 -11.91 -14.63
N MET A 47 -20.13 -11.62 -14.24
CA MET A 47 -18.96 -12.28 -14.78
C MET A 47 -18.21 -13.09 -13.72
N ARG A 48 -17.81 -14.30 -14.10
CA ARG A 48 -16.88 -15.11 -13.31
C ARG A 48 -15.45 -14.74 -13.66
N ILE A 49 -14.70 -14.25 -12.68
CA ILE A 49 -13.33 -13.75 -12.90
C ILE A 49 -12.41 -14.82 -13.51
N SER A 50 -12.56 -16.10 -13.13
CA SER A 50 -11.78 -17.19 -13.74
C SER A 50 -12.05 -17.41 -15.23
N LYS A 51 -13.11 -16.83 -15.80
CA LYS A 51 -13.47 -16.93 -17.21
C LYS A 51 -13.14 -15.66 -18.01
N LEU A 52 -12.48 -14.69 -17.39
CA LEU A 52 -12.22 -13.37 -17.96
C LEU A 52 -11.58 -13.45 -19.36
N LYS A 53 -10.57 -14.33 -19.54
CA LYS A 53 -9.85 -14.48 -20.82
C LYS A 53 -10.75 -14.84 -22.00
N GLN A 54 -11.89 -15.47 -21.77
CA GLN A 54 -12.81 -15.92 -22.83
C GLN A 54 -13.54 -14.78 -23.53
N TYR A 55 -13.55 -13.60 -22.91
CA TYR A 55 -14.33 -12.44 -23.37
C TYR A 55 -13.51 -11.38 -24.07
N PHE A 56 -12.19 -11.54 -24.21
CA PHE A 56 -11.31 -10.56 -24.84
C PHE A 56 -10.51 -11.19 -25.97
N ALA A 57 -10.09 -10.37 -26.93
CA ALA A 57 -9.40 -10.82 -28.14
C ALA A 57 -8.02 -11.42 -27.81
N ASP A 58 -7.35 -10.88 -26.79
CA ASP A 58 -6.05 -11.36 -26.35
C ASP A 58 -5.92 -11.32 -24.82
N GLU A 59 -4.88 -11.96 -24.30
CA GLU A 59 -4.64 -12.05 -22.86
C GLU A 59 -4.27 -10.71 -22.24
N GLN A 60 -3.59 -9.85 -22.96
CA GLN A 60 -3.17 -8.54 -22.44
C GLN A 60 -4.37 -7.64 -22.22
N GLN A 61 -5.33 -7.65 -23.15
CA GLN A 61 -6.62 -6.97 -22.96
C GLN A 61 -7.38 -7.55 -21.77
N ALA A 62 -7.43 -8.89 -21.65
CA ALA A 62 -8.10 -9.54 -20.53
C ALA A 62 -7.52 -9.13 -19.19
N TYR A 63 -6.19 -9.06 -19.06
CA TYR A 63 -5.54 -8.64 -17.83
C TYR A 63 -5.75 -7.16 -17.54
N GLY A 64 -5.65 -6.29 -18.56
CA GLY A 64 -5.88 -4.86 -18.41
C GLY A 64 -7.30 -4.54 -17.95
N TYR A 65 -8.30 -5.06 -18.65
CA TYR A 65 -9.72 -4.85 -18.25
C TYR A 65 -10.07 -5.60 -16.97
N GLY A 66 -9.45 -6.77 -16.72
CA GLY A 66 -9.58 -7.50 -15.47
C GLY A 66 -9.13 -6.69 -14.27
N SER A 67 -8.01 -5.98 -14.39
CA SER A 67 -7.52 -5.07 -13.34
C SER A 67 -8.54 -3.98 -13.03
N LEU A 68 -9.12 -3.35 -14.06
CA LEU A 68 -10.17 -2.32 -13.87
C LEU A 68 -11.42 -2.88 -13.20
N ILE A 69 -11.80 -4.13 -13.50
CA ILE A 69 -12.93 -4.80 -12.84
C ILE A 69 -12.61 -5.04 -11.36
N VAL A 70 -11.39 -5.52 -11.06
CA VAL A 70 -10.94 -5.72 -9.68
C VAL A 70 -10.90 -4.40 -8.92
N GLU A 71 -10.42 -3.30 -9.51
CA GLU A 71 -10.47 -1.97 -8.90
C GLU A 71 -11.88 -1.56 -8.48
N LYS A 72 -12.89 -1.83 -9.31
CA LYS A 72 -14.28 -1.56 -8.96
C LYS A 72 -14.80 -2.45 -7.83
N MET A 73 -14.34 -3.70 -7.80
CA MET A 73 -14.69 -4.66 -6.76
C MET A 73 -14.13 -4.24 -5.40
N ILE A 74 -12.84 -3.87 -5.35
CA ILE A 74 -12.12 -3.55 -4.11
C ILE A 74 -12.17 -2.06 -3.72
N GLY A 75 -12.53 -1.18 -4.66
CA GLY A 75 -12.72 0.25 -4.43
C GLY A 75 -11.43 1.07 -4.34
N THR A 76 -10.32 0.55 -4.86
CA THR A 76 -9.04 1.25 -4.96
C THR A 76 -8.40 1.00 -6.32
N SER A 77 -7.56 1.91 -6.78
CA SER A 77 -6.80 1.77 -8.02
C SER A 77 -5.62 0.83 -7.83
N LEU A 78 -5.32 0.06 -8.87
CA LEU A 78 -4.14 -0.81 -8.94
C LEU A 78 -3.05 -0.10 -9.74
N SER A 79 -1.81 -0.14 -9.24
CA SER A 79 -0.68 0.50 -9.92
C SER A 79 -0.26 -0.31 -11.16
N TYR A 80 -0.31 -1.62 -11.06
CA TYR A 80 0.03 -2.55 -12.14
C TYR A 80 -0.55 -3.94 -11.88
N TYR A 81 -0.45 -4.81 -12.88
CA TYR A 81 -0.70 -6.24 -12.69
C TYR A 81 0.54 -7.05 -13.07
N THR A 82 0.68 -8.22 -12.47
CA THR A 82 1.68 -9.23 -12.82
C THR A 82 1.01 -10.59 -12.93
N VAL A 83 1.28 -11.30 -13.99
CA VAL A 83 0.78 -12.65 -14.25
C VAL A 83 1.94 -13.62 -14.19
N LEU A 84 1.83 -14.60 -13.33
CA LEU A 84 2.79 -15.69 -13.16
C LEU A 84 2.27 -16.92 -13.91
N ASP A 85 3.15 -17.71 -14.49
CA ASP A 85 2.82 -19.05 -14.91
C ASP A 85 2.61 -19.98 -13.71
N GLU A 86 2.12 -21.19 -13.96
CA GLU A 86 1.80 -22.13 -12.90
C GLU A 86 3.05 -22.62 -12.16
N GLU A 87 4.15 -22.79 -12.85
CA GLU A 87 5.42 -23.21 -12.27
C GLU A 87 5.96 -22.14 -11.31
N THR A 88 6.05 -20.89 -11.77
CA THR A 88 6.49 -19.76 -10.96
C THR A 88 5.57 -19.55 -9.74
N TYR A 89 4.24 -19.67 -9.95
CA TYR A 89 3.30 -19.57 -8.83
C TYR A 89 3.56 -20.66 -7.78
N ASN A 90 3.71 -21.93 -8.19
CA ASN A 90 3.92 -23.04 -7.26
C ASN A 90 5.28 -22.98 -6.55
N ASN A 91 6.28 -22.36 -7.17
CA ASN A 91 7.58 -22.12 -6.53
C ASN A 91 7.52 -21.03 -5.47
N HIS A 92 6.70 -20.00 -5.70
CA HIS A 92 6.63 -18.85 -4.81
C HIS A 92 5.53 -18.95 -3.75
N TYR A 93 4.40 -19.60 -4.07
CA TYR A 93 3.21 -19.58 -3.24
C TYR A 93 2.66 -20.98 -2.98
N GLN A 94 1.94 -21.11 -1.89
CA GLN A 94 1.17 -22.30 -1.53
C GLN A 94 -0.24 -21.92 -1.09
N GLU A 95 -1.21 -22.80 -1.32
CA GLU A 95 -2.59 -22.60 -0.84
C GLU A 95 -2.76 -23.14 0.58
N VAL A 96 -3.24 -22.30 1.47
CA VAL A 96 -3.56 -22.66 2.84
C VAL A 96 -5.08 -22.54 3.07
N LYS A 97 -5.68 -23.56 3.68
CA LYS A 97 -7.09 -23.52 4.07
C LYS A 97 -7.23 -22.76 5.39
N VAL A 98 -7.97 -21.68 5.37
CA VAL A 98 -8.23 -20.84 6.53
C VAL A 98 -9.72 -20.75 6.81
N LYS A 99 -10.05 -20.51 8.08
CA LYS A 99 -11.39 -20.07 8.48
C LYS A 99 -11.35 -18.57 8.61
N VAL A 100 -12.05 -17.87 7.74
CA VAL A 100 -12.14 -16.40 7.78
C VAL A 100 -13.46 -16.05 8.44
N SER A 101 -13.40 -15.23 9.47
CA SER A 101 -14.58 -14.72 10.16
C SER A 101 -14.73 -13.25 9.82
N TYR A 102 -15.84 -12.90 9.17
CA TYR A 102 -16.19 -11.50 8.95
C TYR A 102 -17.30 -11.14 9.92
N LYS A 103 -17.02 -10.29 10.87
CA LYS A 103 -18.10 -9.60 11.58
C LYS A 103 -18.79 -8.64 10.60
N LYS A 104 -20.11 -8.46 10.77
CA LYS A 104 -20.91 -7.47 10.00
C LYS A 104 -20.34 -6.05 10.06
N THR A 105 -19.39 -5.82 10.94
CA THR A 105 -18.57 -4.62 11.08
C THR A 105 -17.10 -5.04 11.08
N VAL A 106 -16.54 -5.14 9.90
CA VAL A 106 -15.12 -5.06 9.52
C VAL A 106 -14.06 -5.39 10.60
N ASP A 107 -14.13 -6.58 11.17
CA ASP A 107 -12.96 -7.17 11.82
C ASP A 107 -12.54 -8.37 10.97
N VAL A 108 -11.48 -8.21 10.19
CA VAL A 108 -10.84 -9.29 9.45
C VAL A 108 -9.75 -9.86 10.33
N GLU A 109 -9.86 -11.13 10.70
CA GLU A 109 -8.77 -11.80 11.41
C GLU A 109 -7.62 -12.07 10.46
N GLN A 110 -6.45 -11.63 10.86
CA GLN A 110 -5.19 -11.93 10.19
C GLN A 110 -4.90 -13.43 10.28
N THR A 111 -4.57 -14.03 9.15
CA THR A 111 -3.96 -15.35 9.14
C THR A 111 -2.46 -15.16 8.98
N ALA A 112 -1.73 -15.15 10.09
CA ALA A 112 -0.28 -15.26 10.04
C ALA A 112 0.10 -16.63 9.46
N LEU A 113 1.27 -16.73 8.84
CA LEU A 113 1.91 -18.02 8.56
C LEU A 113 1.84 -18.90 9.83
N PRO A 114 1.79 -20.22 9.70
CA PRO A 114 1.35 -21.11 10.77
C PRO A 114 2.29 -21.13 11.96
N VAL A 115 2.21 -20.13 12.80
CA VAL A 115 2.59 -20.23 14.20
C VAL A 115 1.26 -20.32 14.95
N ALA A 116 0.98 -21.51 15.43
CA ALA A 116 -0.22 -21.82 16.17
C ALA A 116 -0.34 -20.88 17.38
N SER A 117 -1.28 -19.94 17.30
CA SER A 117 -1.78 -19.23 18.47
C SER A 117 -3.29 -19.17 18.36
N ALA A 118 -3.95 -19.89 19.20
CA ALA A 118 -5.39 -19.90 19.35
C ALA A 118 -5.83 -18.59 19.99
N SER A 119 -6.48 -17.72 19.22
CA SER A 119 -7.26 -16.60 19.78
C SER A 119 -8.72 -17.00 19.97
N PRO A 120 -9.41 -16.44 21.00
CA PRO A 120 -10.77 -16.84 21.34
C PRO A 120 -11.78 -16.47 20.24
N GLU A 121 -12.72 -17.35 20.02
CA GLU A 121 -13.72 -17.32 18.96
C GLU A 121 -14.72 -16.16 19.07
N PRO A 122 -14.90 -15.32 18.04
CA PRO A 122 -16.08 -14.49 17.93
C PRO A 122 -17.19 -15.20 17.13
N SER A 123 -18.41 -15.08 17.62
CA SER A 123 -19.60 -15.67 17.00
C SER A 123 -20.02 -14.92 15.72
N GLY A 124 -19.50 -15.33 14.58
CA GLY A 124 -19.88 -14.92 13.23
C GLY A 124 -19.82 -16.09 12.26
N ALA A 125 -20.55 -16.04 11.15
CA ALA A 125 -20.51 -17.09 10.15
C ALA A 125 -19.06 -17.26 9.64
N LYS A 126 -18.45 -18.43 9.91
CA LYS A 126 -17.06 -18.73 9.52
C LYS A 126 -17.07 -19.28 8.09
N THR A 127 -16.46 -18.56 7.18
CA THR A 127 -16.26 -19.03 5.82
C THR A 127 -14.90 -19.73 5.71
N LYS A 128 -14.91 -21.01 5.33
CA LYS A 128 -13.67 -21.72 4.98
C LYS A 128 -13.26 -21.31 3.58
N MET A 129 -12.07 -20.77 3.43
CA MET A 129 -11.53 -20.44 2.11
C MET A 129 -10.05 -20.87 2.00
N LYS A 130 -9.57 -20.97 0.76
CA LYS A 130 -8.15 -21.12 0.48
C LYS A 130 -7.56 -19.76 0.21
N ILE A 131 -6.46 -19.45 0.84
CA ILE A 131 -5.66 -18.27 0.56
C ILE A 131 -4.27 -18.66 0.06
N SER A 132 -3.67 -17.80 -0.75
CA SER A 132 -2.30 -17.98 -1.21
C SER A 132 -1.35 -17.32 -0.22
N CYS A 133 -0.36 -18.06 0.24
CA CYS A 133 0.71 -17.59 1.12
C CYS A 133 2.04 -17.86 0.44
N ALA A 134 3.08 -17.07 0.74
CA ALA A 134 4.42 -17.40 0.28
C ALA A 134 4.84 -18.78 0.81
N SER A 135 5.52 -19.56 -0.04
CA SER A 135 6.12 -20.84 0.37
C SER A 135 7.34 -20.60 1.27
N ASP A 136 7.69 -21.57 2.09
CA ASP A 136 8.88 -21.46 2.98
C ASP A 136 10.15 -21.21 2.16
N ALA A 137 10.27 -21.85 0.98
CA ALA A 137 11.40 -21.65 0.09
C ALA A 137 11.46 -20.22 -0.45
N TYR A 138 10.32 -19.65 -0.81
CA TYR A 138 10.24 -18.27 -1.30
C TYR A 138 10.50 -17.26 -0.17
N VAL A 139 9.97 -17.51 1.03
CA VAL A 139 10.27 -16.71 2.23
C VAL A 139 11.77 -16.70 2.51
N GLN A 140 12.43 -17.87 2.44
CA GLN A 140 13.89 -17.94 2.64
C GLN A 140 14.64 -17.16 1.54
N GLN A 141 14.24 -17.31 0.29
CA GLN A 141 14.83 -16.54 -0.82
C GLN A 141 14.71 -15.04 -0.62
N LEU A 142 13.54 -14.56 -0.16
CA LEU A 142 13.35 -13.14 0.14
C LEU A 142 14.21 -12.69 1.35
N LYS A 143 14.39 -13.52 2.37
CA LYS A 143 15.28 -13.23 3.49
C LYS A 143 16.75 -13.12 3.07
N ASP A 144 17.17 -13.92 2.09
CA ASP A 144 18.54 -13.92 1.56
C ASP A 144 18.86 -12.62 0.77
N LEU A 145 17.83 -11.89 0.32
CA LEU A 145 18.00 -10.56 -0.26
C LEU A 145 18.42 -9.53 0.82
N ASN A 146 17.98 -9.73 2.05
CA ASN A 146 18.37 -8.98 3.26
C ASN A 146 18.43 -7.46 3.09
N GLY A 147 17.47 -6.88 2.38
CA GLY A 147 17.41 -5.45 2.10
C GLY A 147 18.55 -4.91 1.20
N ASP A 148 19.30 -5.80 0.54
CA ASP A 148 20.39 -5.44 -0.37
C ASP A 148 19.80 -5.00 -1.72
N GLU A 149 19.95 -3.73 -2.05
CA GLU A 149 19.42 -3.11 -3.29
C GLU A 149 19.86 -3.89 -4.55
N SER A 150 21.13 -4.28 -4.63
CA SER A 150 21.68 -4.98 -5.79
C SER A 150 21.06 -6.37 -5.95
N LYS A 151 20.97 -7.12 -4.85
CA LYS A 151 20.34 -8.45 -4.86
C LYS A 151 18.85 -8.37 -5.21
N ILE A 152 18.14 -7.36 -4.68
CA ILE A 152 16.72 -7.13 -5.01
C ILE A 152 16.57 -6.79 -6.49
N ALA A 153 17.43 -5.92 -7.04
CA ALA A 153 17.41 -5.58 -8.46
C ALA A 153 17.65 -6.80 -9.36
N ASP A 154 18.64 -7.62 -9.02
CA ASP A 154 18.96 -8.83 -9.77
C ASP A 154 17.85 -9.88 -9.65
N PHE A 155 17.24 -10.00 -8.46
CA PHE A 155 16.07 -10.83 -8.27
C PHE A 155 14.91 -10.38 -9.19
N ILE A 156 14.55 -9.09 -9.16
CA ILE A 156 13.51 -8.54 -10.04
C ILE A 156 13.81 -8.85 -11.50
N LYS A 157 15.03 -8.61 -11.97
CA LYS A 157 15.44 -8.91 -13.36
C LYS A 157 15.26 -10.39 -13.69
N SER A 158 15.71 -11.27 -12.81
CA SER A 158 15.64 -12.73 -13.01
C SER A 158 14.20 -13.26 -13.10
N GLN A 159 13.24 -12.59 -12.46
CA GLN A 159 11.83 -12.98 -12.50
C GLN A 159 11.09 -12.46 -13.72
N TYR A 160 11.56 -11.37 -14.33
CA TYR A 160 10.80 -10.66 -15.36
C TYR A 160 10.61 -11.44 -16.66
N ASP A 161 11.54 -12.33 -17.00
CA ASP A 161 11.42 -13.19 -18.18
C ASP A 161 10.34 -14.28 -18.01
N ARG A 162 9.88 -14.49 -16.78
CA ARG A 162 8.89 -15.52 -16.39
C ARG A 162 7.51 -14.94 -16.10
N VAL A 163 7.33 -13.62 -16.21
CA VAL A 163 6.09 -12.95 -15.85
C VAL A 163 5.58 -12.07 -16.97
N THR A 164 4.25 -11.91 -17.06
CA THR A 164 3.61 -10.90 -17.90
C THR A 164 3.12 -9.76 -17.02
N SER A 165 3.54 -8.53 -17.30
CA SER A 165 3.15 -7.36 -16.51
C SER A 165 2.98 -6.14 -17.41
N ASN A 166 2.12 -5.20 -17.00
CA ASN A 166 2.05 -3.86 -17.59
C ASN A 166 3.07 -2.88 -16.97
N LEU A 167 3.89 -3.36 -16.03
CA LEU A 167 4.99 -2.62 -15.44
C LEU A 167 6.30 -3.08 -16.08
N THR A 168 7.13 -2.16 -16.53
CA THR A 168 8.47 -2.49 -17.07
C THR A 168 9.44 -2.86 -15.94
N VAL A 169 10.50 -3.61 -16.27
CA VAL A 169 11.60 -3.92 -15.32
C VAL A 169 12.14 -2.66 -14.67
N THR A 170 12.42 -1.63 -15.49
CA THR A 170 12.95 -0.35 -15.01
C THR A 170 12.03 0.31 -13.98
N ASN A 171 10.72 0.32 -14.26
CA ASN A 171 9.75 0.89 -13.32
C ASN A 171 9.59 0.04 -12.05
N LYS A 172 9.72 -1.29 -12.14
CA LYS A 172 9.69 -2.18 -10.97
C LYS A 172 10.92 -1.95 -10.09
N ILE A 173 12.09 -1.78 -10.69
CA ILE A 173 13.34 -1.43 -10.00
C ILE A 173 13.20 -0.08 -9.27
N GLY A 174 12.42 0.86 -9.80
CA GLY A 174 12.11 2.13 -9.13
C GLY A 174 11.40 1.98 -7.78
N TYR A 175 10.84 0.80 -7.46
CA TYR A 175 10.23 0.52 -6.15
C TYR A 175 11.19 -0.19 -5.18
N ILE A 176 12.46 -0.44 -5.54
CA ILE A 176 13.42 -1.17 -4.70
C ILE A 176 13.50 -0.60 -3.29
N GLN A 177 13.60 0.71 -3.14
CA GLN A 177 13.68 1.35 -1.82
C GLN A 177 12.48 1.03 -0.91
N SER A 178 11.30 0.78 -1.51
CA SER A 178 10.14 0.35 -0.76
C SER A 178 10.26 -1.11 -0.31
N TYR A 179 10.88 -1.97 -1.14
CA TYR A 179 11.04 -3.39 -0.83
C TYR A 179 12.21 -3.66 0.12
N GLU A 180 13.30 -2.86 0.08
CA GLU A 180 14.43 -2.96 1.00
C GLU A 180 14.02 -2.89 2.47
N GLN A 181 12.99 -2.10 2.76
CA GLN A 181 12.52 -1.86 4.12
C GLN A 181 11.47 -2.89 4.57
N MET A 182 10.99 -3.75 3.66
CA MET A 182 10.01 -4.79 4.00
C MET A 182 10.66 -5.91 4.79
N ASN A 183 10.05 -6.27 5.91
CA ASN A 183 10.47 -7.43 6.66
C ASN A 183 9.54 -8.61 6.35
N VAL A 184 10.10 -9.69 5.79
CA VAL A 184 9.36 -10.88 5.36
C VAL A 184 8.59 -11.53 6.51
N ASP A 185 9.09 -11.42 7.75
CA ASP A 185 8.41 -11.93 8.94
C ASP A 185 7.09 -11.19 9.26
N TYR A 186 6.85 -10.06 8.56
CA TYR A 186 5.64 -9.23 8.68
C TYR A 186 4.87 -9.13 7.36
N PHE A 187 4.96 -10.13 6.53
CA PHE A 187 4.04 -10.31 5.40
C PHE A 187 2.72 -10.87 5.94
N HIS A 188 1.63 -10.25 5.55
CA HIS A 188 0.30 -10.64 5.99
C HIS A 188 -0.49 -11.23 4.83
N TYR A 189 -1.26 -12.27 5.12
CA TYR A 189 -2.03 -13.00 4.14
C TYR A 189 -3.50 -12.99 4.53
N TRP A 190 -4.34 -12.50 3.64
CA TRP A 190 -5.74 -12.23 3.88
C TRP A 190 -6.62 -12.92 2.84
N GLY A 191 -7.88 -13.16 3.20
CA GLY A 191 -8.92 -13.48 2.24
C GLY A 191 -9.78 -12.26 1.94
N CYS A 192 -10.21 -12.09 0.69
CA CYS A 192 -11.15 -11.04 0.32
C CYS A 192 -12.49 -11.25 1.05
N PRO A 193 -13.12 -10.21 1.62
CA PRO A 193 -14.43 -10.29 2.25
C PRO A 193 -15.52 -10.81 1.32
N GLY A 194 -16.27 -11.81 1.81
CA GLY A 194 -17.33 -12.44 1.07
C GLY A 194 -17.75 -13.78 1.69
N SER A 195 -18.58 -14.51 1.00
CA SER A 195 -19.07 -15.83 1.42
C SER A 195 -19.27 -16.75 0.24
N TYR A 196 -19.32 -18.06 0.50
CA TYR A 196 -19.68 -19.03 -0.54
C TYR A 196 -21.21 -19.23 -0.57
N ASP A 197 -21.76 -19.13 -1.78
CA ASP A 197 -23.08 -19.63 -2.13
C ASP A 197 -22.88 -20.91 -2.97
N GLY A 198 -23.07 -22.06 -2.34
CA GLY A 198 -22.69 -23.34 -2.90
C GLY A 198 -21.17 -23.41 -3.21
N LYS A 199 -20.83 -23.49 -4.51
CA LYS A 199 -19.45 -23.57 -4.99
C LYS A 199 -18.89 -22.23 -5.50
N VAL A 200 -19.74 -21.19 -5.50
CA VAL A 200 -19.39 -19.86 -6.02
C VAL A 200 -19.12 -18.93 -4.85
N PHE A 201 -18.01 -18.22 -4.91
CA PHE A 201 -17.72 -17.18 -3.94
C PHE A 201 -18.43 -15.87 -4.35
N VAL A 202 -19.10 -15.25 -3.41
CA VAL A 202 -19.75 -13.95 -3.61
C VAL A 202 -18.98 -12.92 -2.79
N VAL A 203 -18.33 -12.00 -3.48
CA VAL A 203 -17.59 -10.90 -2.82
C VAL A 203 -18.59 -9.92 -2.20
N ASP A 204 -18.45 -9.66 -0.91
CA ASP A 204 -19.11 -8.51 -0.28
C ASP A 204 -18.35 -7.24 -0.65
N THR A 205 -18.79 -6.59 -1.72
CA THR A 205 -18.10 -5.40 -2.28
C THR A 205 -18.04 -4.23 -1.31
N LYS A 206 -19.02 -4.10 -0.40
CA LYS A 206 -19.02 -3.03 0.61
C LYS A 206 -17.98 -3.31 1.68
N ALA A 207 -17.94 -4.53 2.17
CA ALA A 207 -16.93 -4.97 3.14
C ALA A 207 -15.53 -4.98 2.52
N ALA A 208 -15.38 -5.47 1.26
CA ALA A 208 -14.11 -5.46 0.54
C ALA A 208 -13.53 -4.05 0.40
N LYS A 209 -14.33 -3.08 -0.07
CA LYS A 209 -13.91 -1.68 -0.19
C LYS A 209 -13.45 -1.08 1.13
N LYS A 210 -14.18 -1.36 2.22
CA LYS A 210 -13.80 -0.89 3.56
C LYS A 210 -12.51 -1.56 4.03
N PHE A 211 -12.37 -2.87 3.79
CA PHE A 211 -11.21 -3.65 4.18
C PHE A 211 -9.93 -3.17 3.46
N PHE A 212 -9.96 -3.06 2.13
CA PHE A 212 -8.81 -2.57 1.36
C PHE A 212 -8.42 -1.15 1.76
N LYS A 213 -9.41 -0.27 1.97
CA LYS A 213 -9.15 1.07 2.50
C LYS A 213 -8.49 1.02 3.88
N GLY A 214 -8.92 0.11 4.74
CA GLY A 214 -8.35 -0.10 6.07
C GLY A 214 -6.89 -0.55 6.01
N LEU A 215 -6.54 -1.49 5.12
CA LEU A 215 -5.15 -1.92 4.91
C LEU A 215 -4.27 -0.76 4.40
N ILE A 216 -4.75 -0.02 3.40
CA ILE A 216 -4.01 1.11 2.81
C ILE A 216 -3.78 2.23 3.84
N ASN A 217 -4.74 2.46 4.73
CA ASN A 217 -4.67 3.52 5.74
C ASN A 217 -4.08 3.06 7.08
N ASN A 218 -3.66 1.81 7.21
CA ASN A 218 -3.23 1.23 8.49
C ASN A 218 -4.30 1.25 9.60
N GLU A 219 -5.54 1.10 9.24
CA GLU A 219 -6.66 1.05 10.18
C GLU A 219 -6.96 -0.39 10.66
N VAL A 220 -6.31 -1.39 10.07
CA VAL A 220 -6.44 -2.80 10.50
C VAL A 220 -5.47 -3.05 11.65
N PRO A 221 -5.95 -3.51 12.82
CA PRO A 221 -5.09 -3.73 13.98
C PRO A 221 -4.26 -5.02 13.80
N TYR A 222 -3.02 -4.89 13.44
CA TYR A 222 -2.01 -5.95 13.42
C TYR A 222 -0.64 -5.39 13.75
N THR A 223 0.28 -6.26 14.22
CA THR A 223 1.65 -5.86 14.50
C THR A 223 2.38 -5.54 13.20
N THR A 224 3.00 -4.39 13.13
CA THR A 224 3.76 -3.89 11.97
C THR A 224 5.25 -4.09 12.18
N ALA A 225 6.03 -4.13 11.09
CA ALA A 225 7.49 -4.13 11.17
C ALA A 225 8.01 -2.90 11.94
N GLN A 226 7.32 -1.77 11.83
CA GLN A 226 7.64 -0.54 12.54
C GLN A 226 7.46 -0.65 14.06
N ASP A 227 6.45 -1.39 14.54
CA ASP A 227 6.20 -1.58 15.97
C ASP A 227 7.37 -2.30 16.65
N LEU A 228 8.03 -3.22 15.94
CA LEU A 228 9.16 -3.97 16.48
C LEU A 228 10.46 -3.19 16.55
N THR A 229 10.74 -2.37 15.54
CA THR A 229 11.91 -1.48 15.58
C THR A 229 11.80 -0.51 16.74
N THR A 230 10.59 -0.08 17.07
CA THR A 230 10.33 0.78 18.23
C THR A 230 10.51 0.01 19.55
N THR A 231 10.09 -1.25 19.62
CA THR A 231 10.24 -2.09 20.82
C THR A 231 11.70 -2.50 21.07
N GLN A 232 12.47 -2.77 20.03
CA GLN A 232 13.91 -3.09 20.18
C GLN A 232 14.74 -1.89 20.65
N LYS A 233 14.34 -0.66 20.30
CA LYS A 233 14.97 0.56 20.82
C LYS A 233 14.68 0.82 22.30
N ALA A 234 13.57 0.27 22.83
CA ALA A 234 13.17 0.43 24.23
C ALA A 234 13.87 -0.58 25.19
N THR A 235 14.50 -1.64 24.67
CA THR A 235 15.09 -2.72 25.50
C THR A 235 16.56 -2.49 25.87
N THR A 236 17.18 -1.37 25.52
CA THR A 236 18.58 -1.06 25.85
C THR A 236 18.71 0.08 26.87
N SER A 237 17.90 0.10 27.95
CA SER A 237 18.21 0.90 29.14
C SER A 237 17.58 0.30 30.39
N PRO A 238 18.33 0.20 31.53
CA PRO A 238 17.86 -0.54 32.68
C PRO A 238 16.91 0.24 33.57
N ALA A 239 16.05 -0.52 34.22
CA ALA A 239 14.96 -0.24 35.08
C ALA A 239 15.06 0.93 36.07
N ALA A 240 13.98 1.70 36.18
CA ALA A 240 13.49 2.18 37.47
C ALA A 240 11.96 2.30 37.43
N SER A 241 11.38 1.63 38.39
CA SER A 241 9.96 1.50 38.68
C SER A 241 9.34 2.83 39.12
N SER A 242 8.17 3.17 38.60
CA SER A 242 7.06 3.68 39.45
C SER A 242 5.78 3.88 38.63
N ASN A 243 4.69 3.30 39.16
CA ASN A 243 3.31 3.49 38.75
C ASN A 243 2.91 4.96 38.77
N THR A 244 2.32 5.43 37.67
CA THR A 244 1.16 6.34 37.68
C THR A 244 0.64 6.56 36.27
N THR A 245 -0.64 6.34 36.10
CA THR A 245 -1.40 6.64 34.88
C THR A 245 -1.43 8.15 34.64
N PRO A 246 -1.15 8.64 33.45
CA PRO A 246 -1.63 9.95 33.04
C PRO A 246 -2.32 9.95 31.67
N LYS A 247 -3.42 10.64 31.69
CA LYS A 247 -4.23 11.24 30.64
C LYS A 247 -3.37 11.89 29.51
N PRO A 248 -3.77 11.81 28.23
CA PRO A 248 -2.96 12.31 27.12
C PRO A 248 -2.87 13.83 27.12
N LYS A 249 -1.66 14.33 27.19
CA LYS A 249 -1.32 15.71 26.84
C LYS A 249 -0.44 15.71 25.60
N SER A 250 -0.96 16.29 24.52
CA SER A 250 -0.22 16.66 23.33
C SER A 250 0.87 17.68 23.67
N GLY A 251 2.11 17.39 23.25
CA GLY A 251 3.22 18.30 23.39
C GLY A 251 4.52 17.69 22.90
N LYS A 252 4.64 17.42 21.60
CA LYS A 252 5.92 17.01 20.99
C LYS A 252 6.80 18.25 20.84
N LYS A 253 8.06 18.12 21.25
CA LYS A 253 9.06 19.19 21.14
C LYS A 253 9.40 19.36 19.65
N ALA A 254 9.00 20.48 19.06
CA ALA A 254 9.32 20.83 17.69
C ALA A 254 10.85 20.91 17.52
N VAL A 255 11.37 20.16 16.56
CA VAL A 255 12.77 20.22 16.16
C VAL A 255 12.90 21.31 15.09
N SER A 256 13.91 22.17 15.20
CA SER A 256 14.13 23.23 14.20
C SER A 256 14.53 22.65 12.85
N SER A 257 13.81 23.02 11.81
CA SER A 257 14.15 22.65 10.42
C SER A 257 15.24 23.54 9.79
N LYS A 258 15.79 24.50 10.56
CA LYS A 258 16.93 25.29 10.11
C LYS A 258 18.19 24.43 10.03
N GLY A 259 18.89 24.51 8.90
CA GLY A 259 20.04 23.66 8.60
C GLY A 259 19.72 22.39 7.83
N LEU A 260 18.45 21.97 7.79
CA LEU A 260 17.99 20.87 6.95
C LEU A 260 17.80 21.34 5.50
N LYS A 261 18.11 20.48 4.53
CA LYS A 261 17.92 20.77 3.11
C LYS A 261 16.47 20.51 2.72
N ILE A 262 15.81 21.54 2.20
CA ILE A 262 14.40 21.50 1.82
C ILE A 262 14.29 21.54 0.29
N ILE A 263 13.58 20.58 -0.32
CA ILE A 263 13.08 20.70 -1.69
C ILE A 263 11.64 21.21 -1.66
N LEU A 264 11.33 22.14 -2.57
CA LEU A 264 10.01 22.76 -2.66
C LEU A 264 9.37 22.50 -4.02
N LEU A 265 8.27 21.77 -4.04
CA LEU A 265 7.57 21.38 -5.26
C LEU A 265 6.26 22.14 -5.43
N ASN A 266 5.97 22.58 -6.64
CA ASN A 266 4.74 23.28 -6.97
C ASN A 266 3.60 22.30 -7.30
N GLY A 267 2.80 21.92 -6.32
CA GLY A 267 1.60 21.12 -6.48
C GLY A 267 0.33 21.95 -6.74
N SER A 268 0.42 23.29 -6.67
CA SER A 268 -0.73 24.18 -6.90
C SER A 268 -1.02 24.49 -8.36
N LYS A 269 -0.07 24.21 -9.27
CA LYS A 269 -0.07 24.63 -10.67
C LYS A 269 -0.08 26.16 -10.90
N ILE A 270 0.15 26.96 -9.86
CA ILE A 270 0.20 28.43 -9.96
C ILE A 270 1.63 28.84 -10.28
N ALA A 271 1.81 29.52 -11.41
CA ALA A 271 3.11 29.93 -11.88
C ALA A 271 3.84 30.84 -10.86
N GLY A 272 5.11 30.53 -10.59
CA GLY A 272 5.99 31.29 -9.71
C GLY A 272 5.76 31.13 -8.20
N LEU A 273 4.74 30.38 -7.75
CA LEU A 273 4.45 30.18 -6.32
C LEU A 273 5.63 29.53 -5.58
N ALA A 274 6.24 28.49 -6.17
CA ALA A 274 7.39 27.82 -5.56
C ALA A 274 8.59 28.76 -5.39
N GLY A 275 8.92 29.55 -6.41
CA GLY A 275 10.01 30.52 -6.34
C GLY A 275 9.80 31.62 -5.29
N LYS A 276 8.57 32.15 -5.19
CA LYS A 276 8.23 33.14 -4.16
C LYS A 276 8.33 32.55 -2.75
N THR A 277 7.83 31.31 -2.57
CA THR A 277 7.90 30.61 -1.29
C THR A 277 9.34 30.25 -0.92
N GLN A 278 10.17 29.84 -1.90
CA GLN A 278 11.60 29.62 -1.68
C GLN A 278 12.28 30.89 -1.11
N GLN A 279 12.09 32.03 -1.77
CA GLN A 279 12.67 33.28 -1.30
C GLN A 279 12.19 33.67 0.10
N LYS A 280 10.89 33.44 0.40
CA LYS A 280 10.29 33.71 1.72
C LYS A 280 10.96 32.85 2.80
N LEU A 281 11.13 31.54 2.56
CA LEU A 281 11.77 30.63 3.51
C LEU A 281 13.27 30.91 3.67
N GLN A 282 13.99 31.21 2.58
CA GLN A 282 15.41 31.55 2.63
C GLN A 282 15.65 32.83 3.44
N LYS A 283 14.81 33.85 3.29
CA LYS A 283 14.86 35.07 4.12
C LYS A 283 14.63 34.81 5.61
N LYS A 284 13.98 33.68 5.95
CA LYS A 284 13.77 33.25 7.34
C LYS A 284 14.84 32.30 7.86
N GLY A 285 15.89 32.05 7.05
CA GLY A 285 17.04 31.24 7.43
C GLY A 285 16.89 29.74 7.21
N TYR A 286 15.98 29.32 6.34
CA TYR A 286 15.87 27.92 5.91
C TYR A 286 16.68 27.67 4.64
N THR A 287 17.25 26.47 4.51
CA THR A 287 18.02 26.06 3.33
C THR A 287 17.10 25.40 2.31
N VAL A 288 16.73 26.13 1.27
CA VAL A 288 15.89 25.66 0.16
C VAL A 288 16.67 25.76 -1.15
N PRO A 289 17.56 24.79 -1.44
CA PRO A 289 18.44 24.85 -2.60
C PRO A 289 17.71 24.65 -3.92
N GLN A 290 16.58 23.97 -3.94
CA GLN A 290 15.88 23.61 -5.18
C GLN A 290 14.37 23.82 -5.07
N VAL A 291 13.79 24.21 -6.21
CA VAL A 291 12.35 24.21 -6.48
C VAL A 291 12.06 23.39 -7.72
N GLY A 292 10.87 22.80 -7.79
CA GLY A 292 10.44 22.00 -8.92
C GLY A 292 8.91 21.98 -9.06
N ASP A 293 8.43 21.24 -10.04
CA ASP A 293 6.99 21.03 -10.27
C ASP A 293 6.57 19.65 -9.76
N TYR A 294 5.45 19.62 -9.04
CA TYR A 294 4.79 18.39 -8.67
C TYR A 294 3.80 17.99 -9.76
N THR A 295 4.08 16.89 -10.45
CA THR A 295 3.35 16.51 -11.67
C THR A 295 2.19 15.56 -11.44
N LYS A 296 2.10 14.90 -10.24
CA LYS A 296 1.14 13.83 -9.99
C LYS A 296 -0.32 14.34 -9.90
N GLU A 297 -0.56 15.37 -9.11
CA GLU A 297 -1.91 15.91 -8.85
C GLU A 297 -1.85 17.39 -8.48
N THR A 298 -2.99 18.09 -8.55
CA THR A 298 -3.09 19.44 -8.00
C THR A 298 -3.53 19.36 -6.55
N LEU A 299 -2.74 19.93 -5.64
CA LEU A 299 -3.04 19.92 -4.21
C LEU A 299 -3.78 21.19 -3.79
N THR A 300 -4.76 21.03 -2.91
CA THR A 300 -5.42 22.16 -2.23
C THR A 300 -4.61 22.60 -1.02
N GLN A 301 -4.14 21.65 -0.19
CA GLN A 301 -3.35 21.92 1.00
C GLN A 301 -1.89 21.60 0.76
N THR A 302 -0.99 22.41 1.35
CA THR A 302 0.45 22.13 1.33
C THR A 302 0.76 20.90 2.19
N LYS A 303 1.55 19.98 1.63
CA LYS A 303 2.09 18.82 2.33
C LYS A 303 3.57 19.10 2.67
N ILE A 304 3.95 18.80 3.91
CA ILE A 304 5.35 18.86 4.38
C ILE A 304 5.74 17.44 4.76
N ILE A 305 6.59 16.82 3.97
CA ILE A 305 7.07 15.46 4.18
C ILE A 305 8.44 15.55 4.83
N VAL A 306 8.65 14.87 5.94
CA VAL A 306 9.88 14.92 6.74
C VAL A 306 10.40 13.50 6.98
N LYS A 307 11.72 13.35 7.14
CA LYS A 307 12.34 12.06 7.43
C LYS A 307 12.10 11.59 8.87
N GLU A 308 12.01 12.54 9.80
CA GLU A 308 11.89 12.23 11.23
C GLU A 308 10.74 13.00 11.87
N ASP A 309 10.11 12.37 12.86
CA ASP A 309 9.01 12.96 13.62
C ASP A 309 9.48 14.19 14.42
N GLY A 310 8.70 15.26 14.35
CA GLY A 310 9.01 16.56 14.98
C GLY A 310 9.75 17.53 14.07
N GLN A 311 10.31 17.11 12.93
CA GLN A 311 10.80 18.02 11.89
C GLN A 311 9.62 18.67 11.16
N GLY A 312 9.83 19.82 10.56
CA GLY A 312 8.81 20.52 9.76
C GLY A 312 7.72 21.23 10.57
N GLU A 313 7.62 21.01 11.88
CA GLU A 313 6.62 21.67 12.72
C GLU A 313 6.81 23.19 12.75
N ASP A 314 8.04 23.66 12.76
CA ASP A 314 8.40 25.08 12.71
C ASP A 314 8.13 25.73 11.35
N LEU A 315 7.89 24.91 10.30
CA LEU A 315 7.52 25.38 8.97
C LEU A 315 6.00 25.62 8.82
N LYS A 316 5.17 24.99 9.65
CA LYS A 316 3.70 25.09 9.57
C LYS A 316 3.18 26.53 9.54
N LYS A 317 3.81 27.41 10.30
CA LYS A 317 3.43 28.83 10.39
C LYS A 317 3.54 29.63 9.10
N TYR A 318 4.19 29.06 8.08
CA TYR A 318 4.38 29.71 6.77
C TYR A 318 3.35 29.29 5.73
N PHE A 319 2.47 28.34 6.09
CA PHE A 319 1.47 27.76 5.19
C PHE A 319 0.08 27.72 5.84
N LYS A 320 -0.96 27.70 5.03
CA LYS A 320 -2.34 27.65 5.50
C LYS A 320 -2.77 26.20 5.75
N ASN A 321 -2.86 25.81 7.02
CA ASN A 321 -3.23 24.45 7.44
C ASN A 321 -2.43 23.34 6.75
N PRO A 322 -1.09 23.39 6.76
CA PRO A 322 -0.28 22.40 6.10
C PRO A 322 -0.37 21.05 6.81
N GLN A 323 -0.29 19.98 6.06
CA GLN A 323 -0.16 18.61 6.58
C GLN A 323 1.33 18.28 6.74
N VAL A 324 1.78 17.95 7.97
CA VAL A 324 3.13 17.42 8.20
C VAL A 324 3.02 15.91 8.35
N THR A 325 3.79 15.17 7.56
CA THR A 325 3.82 13.71 7.57
C THR A 325 5.27 13.23 7.54
N VAL A 326 5.57 12.18 8.32
CA VAL A 326 6.84 11.47 8.18
C VAL A 326 6.74 10.59 6.94
N GLY A 327 7.73 10.68 6.05
CA GLY A 327 7.73 9.96 4.78
C GLY A 327 9.06 10.05 4.05
N MET A 328 9.12 9.44 2.88
CA MET A 328 10.31 9.51 2.02
C MET A 328 10.40 10.90 1.38
N VAL A 329 11.58 11.47 1.48
CA VAL A 329 11.96 12.74 0.88
C VAL A 329 12.96 12.44 -0.23
N ASP A 330 12.92 13.21 -1.32
CA ASP A 330 13.85 13.05 -2.45
C ASP A 330 15.32 12.99 -1.99
N GLN A 331 16.11 12.17 -2.68
CA GLN A 331 17.53 11.97 -2.34
C GLN A 331 18.28 13.30 -2.29
N GLY A 332 19.04 13.49 -1.22
CA GLY A 332 19.82 14.70 -0.99
C GLY A 332 19.10 15.81 -0.23
N TYR A 333 17.82 15.60 0.13
CA TYR A 333 17.01 16.50 0.94
C TYR A 333 16.56 15.84 2.24
N ASP A 334 16.18 16.66 3.22
CA ASP A 334 15.70 16.23 4.53
C ASP A 334 14.20 16.49 4.71
N ILE A 335 13.69 17.48 3.98
CA ILE A 335 12.28 17.88 3.98
C ILE A 335 11.82 18.12 2.53
N GLU A 336 10.64 17.61 2.18
CA GLU A 336 9.97 17.92 0.93
C GLU A 336 8.67 18.68 1.22
N ILE A 337 8.51 19.84 0.58
CA ILE A 337 7.31 20.67 0.70
C ILE A 337 6.62 20.70 -0.65
N ILE A 338 5.38 20.20 -0.72
CA ILE A 338 4.53 20.23 -1.92
C ILE A 338 3.45 21.27 -1.71
N LEU A 339 3.54 22.37 -2.43
CA LEU A 339 2.62 23.51 -2.28
C LEU A 339 1.22 23.21 -2.78
N GLY A 340 0.22 23.61 -2.00
CA GLY A 340 -1.20 23.57 -2.37
C GLY A 340 -1.74 24.93 -2.82
N THR A 341 -2.92 24.92 -3.46
CA THR A 341 -3.59 26.16 -3.93
C THR A 341 -4.01 27.10 -2.80
N ALA A 342 -4.19 26.57 -1.57
CA ALA A 342 -4.57 27.37 -0.41
C ALA A 342 -3.50 28.42 -0.04
N ASP A 343 -2.25 28.24 -0.48
CA ASP A 343 -1.13 29.14 -0.19
C ASP A 343 -0.85 30.15 -1.34
N ALA A 344 -1.72 30.22 -2.34
CA ALA A 344 -1.57 31.08 -3.52
C ALA A 344 -1.47 32.57 -3.19
N ASN A 345 -2.10 33.01 -2.11
CA ASN A 345 -2.25 34.41 -1.73
C ASN A 345 -1.48 34.78 -0.45
N GLN A 346 -0.36 34.08 -0.18
CA GLN A 346 0.49 34.33 1.00
C GLN A 346 1.75 35.15 0.70
#